data_33bd439bb57dcd563b377ec1cf002335
#
_entry.id   33bd439bb57dcd563b377ec1cf002335
#
_cell.length_a   1.000
_cell.length_b   1.000
_cell.length_c   1.000
_cell.angle_alpha   90.00
_cell.angle_beta   90.00
_cell.angle_gamma   90.00
#
_symmetry.space_group_name_H-M   'P 1'
#
loop_
_entity.id
_entity.type
_entity.pdbx_description
1 polymer ?
#
loop_
_entity_poly.entity_id
_entity_poly.type
_entity_poly.pdbx_seq_one_letter_code
_entity_poly.pdbx_strand_id
1 'polypeptide(L)'
;LPGFCGMVPSNFTKKTGIAANNQGGWCGFTRPYILDPSKKEFKEMAANYYEILKEVMGTSVYYSMDPFHEGANVSGIDVDGAYEAIYETMKAANTDIDEKWVIQYWQWGGHQYKVLDKVAKGDLIVLDLFSDAHTHFGEYKGHDAVYCMLDNFGGRTGFFGRLNGIIN
;
A
#
# COMPACT_ATOMS: atom_id res chain seq x y z
N LEU A 1 1.87 -8.29 -8.68
CA LEU A 1 1.58 -9.20 -7.57
C LEU A 1 1.23 -8.42 -6.31
N PRO A 2 0.53 -9.01 -5.32
CA PRO A 2 0.38 -8.39 -4.01
C PRO A 2 1.73 -8.37 -3.28
N GLY A 3 2.06 -7.24 -2.65
CA GLY A 3 3.22 -7.13 -1.77
C GLY A 3 2.82 -7.28 -0.29
N PHE A 4 3.80 -7.41 0.59
CA PHE A 4 3.58 -7.60 2.03
C PHE A 4 3.68 -6.26 2.77
N CYS A 5 2.59 -5.82 3.37
CA CYS A 5 2.54 -4.63 4.22
C CYS A 5 2.19 -4.93 5.70
N GLY A 6 2.34 -6.19 6.11
CA GLY A 6 2.16 -6.59 7.50
C GLY A 6 0.73 -6.97 7.90
N MET A 7 -0.21 -7.03 6.96
CA MET A 7 -1.60 -7.39 7.25
C MET A 7 -1.71 -8.85 7.73
N VAL A 8 -2.33 -9.06 8.88
CA VAL A 8 -2.55 -10.37 9.50
C VAL A 8 -3.98 -10.51 10.01
N PRO A 9 -4.52 -11.73 10.14
CA PRO A 9 -5.84 -11.95 10.71
C PRO A 9 -5.96 -11.40 12.13
N SER A 10 -7.14 -10.95 12.54
CA SER A 10 -7.40 -10.39 13.88
C SER A 10 -7.08 -11.34 15.05
N ASN A 11 -7.08 -12.65 14.81
CA ASN A 11 -6.74 -13.66 15.80
C ASN A 11 -5.26 -14.08 15.78
N PHE A 12 -4.43 -13.39 15.00
CA PHE A 12 -3.02 -13.72 14.80
C PHE A 12 -2.24 -13.73 16.12
N THR A 13 -2.34 -12.65 16.90
CA THR A 13 -1.67 -12.54 18.21
C THR A 13 -2.05 -13.69 19.15
N LYS A 14 -3.33 -14.07 19.17
CA LYS A 14 -3.80 -15.19 20.01
C LYS A 14 -3.16 -16.52 19.61
N LYS A 15 -2.91 -16.71 18.32
CA LYS A 15 -2.35 -17.98 17.80
C LYS A 15 -0.84 -18.05 17.89
N THR A 16 -0.16 -16.93 17.74
CA THR A 16 1.30 -16.90 17.58
C THR A 16 2.05 -16.32 18.78
N GLY A 17 1.34 -15.52 19.62
CA GLY A 17 1.97 -14.71 20.66
C GLY A 17 2.63 -13.43 20.15
N ILE A 18 2.71 -13.22 18.83
CA ILE A 18 3.30 -12.03 18.21
C ILE A 18 2.28 -10.88 18.22
N ALA A 19 2.71 -9.72 18.71
CA ALA A 19 1.85 -8.54 18.77
C ALA A 19 1.49 -8.03 17.38
N ALA A 20 0.23 -7.65 17.19
CA ALA A 20 -0.27 -6.99 15.99
C ALA A 20 -1.27 -5.90 16.38
N ASN A 21 -1.20 -4.76 15.71
CA ASN A 21 -2.02 -3.59 16.00
C ASN A 21 -3.38 -3.68 15.31
N ASN A 22 -4.43 -3.40 16.08
CA ASN A 22 -5.80 -3.34 15.57
C ASN A 22 -5.98 -2.08 14.70
N GLN A 23 -6.31 -2.28 13.43
CA GLN A 23 -6.53 -1.20 12.45
C GLN A 23 -7.94 -0.60 12.49
N GLY A 24 -8.78 -1.02 13.44
CA GLY A 24 -10.16 -0.55 13.58
C GLY A 24 -11.14 -1.23 12.64
N GLY A 25 -12.20 -0.52 12.29
CA GLY A 25 -13.25 -0.98 11.37
C GLY A 25 -13.29 -0.19 10.07
N TRP A 26 -13.98 -0.76 9.09
CA TRP A 26 -14.29 -0.09 7.83
C TRP A 26 -15.59 -0.63 7.26
N CYS A 27 -16.54 0.25 6.97
CA CYS A 27 -17.84 -0.11 6.39
C CYS A 27 -18.57 -1.27 7.11
N GLY A 28 -18.50 -1.33 8.45
CA GLY A 28 -19.12 -2.38 9.27
C GLY A 28 -18.29 -3.67 9.42
N PHE A 29 -17.11 -3.75 8.83
CA PHE A 29 -16.21 -4.89 8.94
C PHE A 29 -15.00 -4.57 9.84
N THR A 30 -14.48 -5.58 10.53
CA THR A 30 -13.21 -5.48 11.24
C THR A 30 -12.08 -5.55 10.22
N ARG A 31 -11.17 -4.56 10.24
CA ARG A 31 -9.96 -4.58 9.43
C ARG A 31 -9.02 -5.71 9.86
N PRO A 32 -8.17 -6.22 8.97
CA PRO A 32 -7.00 -6.99 9.38
C PRO A 32 -6.18 -6.22 10.42
N TYR A 33 -5.47 -6.94 11.28
CA TYR A 33 -4.47 -6.33 12.13
C TYR A 33 -3.19 -6.12 11.32
N ILE A 34 -2.29 -5.27 11.81
CA ILE A 34 -0.99 -5.05 11.17
C ILE A 34 0.14 -5.36 12.15
N LEU A 35 1.13 -6.09 11.68
CA LEU A 35 2.40 -6.23 12.37
C LEU A 35 3.11 -4.87 12.37
N ASP A 36 3.78 -4.55 13.45
CA ASP A 36 4.62 -3.34 13.51
C ASP A 36 5.83 -3.53 12.57
N PRO A 37 5.93 -2.74 11.48
CA PRO A 37 7.00 -2.91 10.50
C PRO A 37 8.40 -2.63 11.06
N SER A 38 8.51 -1.92 12.18
CA SER A 38 9.79 -1.68 12.88
C SER A 38 10.35 -2.93 13.57
N LYS A 39 9.55 -3.99 13.75
CA LYS A 39 9.91 -5.18 14.47
C LYS A 39 10.51 -6.25 13.57
N LYS A 40 11.37 -7.09 14.16
CA LYS A 40 12.00 -8.18 13.42
C LYS A 40 10.98 -9.21 12.91
N GLU A 41 9.88 -9.43 13.64
CA GLU A 41 8.82 -10.35 13.27
C GLU A 41 8.16 -9.96 11.95
N PHE A 42 8.04 -8.66 11.67
CA PHE A 42 7.59 -8.16 10.37
C PHE A 42 8.58 -8.56 9.26
N LYS A 43 9.89 -8.30 9.47
CA LYS A 43 10.93 -8.59 8.47
C LYS A 43 11.03 -10.09 8.17
N GLU A 44 10.98 -10.92 9.22
CA GLU A 44 10.98 -12.40 9.08
C GLU A 44 9.75 -12.89 8.30
N MET A 45 8.57 -12.34 8.60
CA MET A 45 7.34 -12.72 7.91
C MET A 45 7.32 -12.21 6.47
N ALA A 46 7.82 -11.00 6.20
CA ALA A 46 7.96 -10.47 4.85
C ALA A 46 8.87 -11.36 4.00
N ALA A 47 10.03 -11.76 4.52
CA ALA A 47 10.94 -12.67 3.83
C ALA A 47 10.27 -13.99 3.45
N ASN A 48 9.61 -14.64 4.40
CA ASN A 48 8.86 -15.87 4.15
C ASN A 48 7.72 -15.68 3.14
N TYR A 49 7.00 -14.55 3.23
CA TYR A 49 5.92 -14.22 2.30
C TYR A 49 6.44 -14.14 0.86
N TYR A 50 7.51 -13.38 0.63
CA TYR A 50 8.05 -13.21 -0.72
C TYR A 50 8.68 -14.49 -1.26
N GLU A 51 9.31 -15.32 -0.41
CA GLU A 51 9.82 -16.63 -0.81
C GLU A 51 8.68 -17.54 -1.32
N ILE A 52 7.60 -17.66 -0.53
CA ILE A 52 6.43 -18.46 -0.91
C ILE A 52 5.73 -17.87 -2.14
N LEU A 53 5.60 -16.54 -2.21
CA LEU A 53 4.99 -15.86 -3.35
C LEU A 53 5.76 -16.18 -4.65
N LYS A 54 7.09 -16.15 -4.58
CA LYS A 54 7.97 -16.49 -5.69
C LYS A 54 7.80 -17.95 -6.14
N GLU A 55 7.68 -18.88 -5.21
CA GLU A 55 7.45 -20.30 -5.53
C GLU A 55 6.10 -20.51 -6.20
N VAL A 56 5.04 -19.84 -5.73
CA VAL A 56 3.66 -20.10 -6.18
C VAL A 56 3.30 -19.28 -7.42
N MET A 57 3.73 -18.04 -7.52
CA MET A 57 3.31 -17.08 -8.55
C MET A 57 4.45 -16.53 -9.41
N GLY A 58 5.68 -16.88 -9.11
CA GLY A 58 6.85 -16.34 -9.77
C GLY A 58 7.21 -14.94 -9.24
N THR A 59 8.08 -14.24 -9.99
CA THR A 59 8.55 -12.89 -9.70
C THR A 59 7.77 -11.84 -10.47
N SER A 60 7.75 -10.60 -9.98
CA SER A 60 7.12 -9.47 -10.65
C SER A 60 7.99 -8.23 -10.48
N VAL A 61 7.92 -7.34 -11.46
CA VAL A 61 8.46 -5.97 -11.34
C VAL A 61 7.55 -5.11 -10.46
N TYR A 62 6.24 -5.40 -10.39
CA TYR A 62 5.26 -4.57 -9.72
C TYR A 62 4.62 -5.29 -8.54
N TYR A 63 4.68 -4.66 -7.35
CA TYR A 63 3.99 -5.12 -6.15
C TYR A 63 3.01 -4.07 -5.65
N SER A 64 1.74 -4.43 -5.53
CA SER A 64 0.69 -3.55 -5.01
C SER A 64 0.57 -3.67 -3.51
N MET A 65 0.68 -2.53 -2.81
CA MET A 65 0.57 -2.46 -1.34
C MET A 65 -0.04 -1.13 -0.93
N ASP A 66 -1.08 -1.20 -0.08
CA ASP A 66 -1.80 -0.04 0.43
C ASP A 66 -1.87 -0.09 1.97
N PRO A 67 -0.74 0.12 2.68
CA PRO A 67 -0.75 0.16 4.13
C PRO A 67 -1.47 1.42 4.63
N PHE A 68 -2.19 1.30 5.74
CA PHE A 68 -2.86 2.42 6.42
C PHE A 68 -3.95 3.13 5.59
N HIS A 69 -4.57 2.43 4.66
CA HIS A 69 -5.55 3.01 3.73
C HIS A 69 -6.86 3.39 4.44
N GLU A 70 -7.53 4.45 3.96
CA GLU A 70 -8.88 4.89 4.38
C GLU A 70 -9.10 5.00 5.90
N GLY A 71 -8.26 5.76 6.59
CA GLY A 71 -8.45 6.04 8.02
C GLY A 71 -8.11 4.85 8.93
N ALA A 72 -7.23 3.97 8.52
CA ALA A 72 -6.69 2.93 9.38
C ALA A 72 -6.06 3.53 10.65
N ASN A 73 -6.23 2.84 11.77
CA ASN A 73 -5.65 3.27 13.04
C ASN A 73 -4.12 3.07 13.03
N VAL A 74 -3.38 4.17 13.07
CA VAL A 74 -1.91 4.19 13.12
C VAL A 74 -1.37 4.52 14.52
N SER A 75 -2.22 4.51 15.54
CA SER A 75 -1.79 4.81 16.92
C SER A 75 -0.73 3.82 17.39
N GLY A 76 0.38 4.34 17.87
CA GLY A 76 1.51 3.53 18.34
C GLY A 76 2.40 2.95 17.23
N ILE A 77 2.18 3.32 15.96
CA ILE A 77 3.01 2.93 14.83
C ILE A 77 3.89 4.11 14.41
N ASP A 78 5.19 3.90 14.29
CA ASP A 78 6.07 4.81 13.56
C ASP A 78 5.79 4.66 12.06
N VAL A 79 4.97 5.56 11.53
CA VAL A 79 4.51 5.49 10.12
C VAL A 79 5.66 5.72 9.14
N ASP A 80 6.61 6.60 9.48
CA ASP A 80 7.78 6.86 8.63
C ASP A 80 8.65 5.62 8.52
N GLY A 81 9.01 5.03 9.67
CA GLY A 81 9.76 3.78 9.71
C GLY A 81 9.00 2.61 9.12
N ALA A 82 7.67 2.61 9.19
CA ALA A 82 6.84 1.58 8.57
C ALA A 82 6.93 1.57 7.05
N TYR A 83 6.81 2.73 6.40
CA TYR A 83 6.96 2.82 4.94
C TYR A 83 8.36 2.41 4.48
N GLU A 84 9.39 2.84 5.22
CA GLU A 84 10.78 2.48 4.96
C GLU A 84 11.00 0.95 5.06
N ALA A 85 10.52 0.32 6.13
CA ALA A 85 10.66 -1.12 6.33
C ALA A 85 9.87 -1.95 5.29
N ILE A 86 8.67 -1.53 4.91
CA ILE A 86 7.88 -2.17 3.85
C ILE A 86 8.64 -2.10 2.51
N TYR A 87 9.16 -0.92 2.16
CA TYR A 87 9.93 -0.73 0.93
C TYR A 87 11.22 -1.56 0.93
N GLU A 88 12.01 -1.51 2.02
CA GLU A 88 13.25 -2.29 2.15
C GLU A 88 13.02 -3.79 2.01
N THR A 89 11.96 -4.33 2.65
CA THR A 89 11.67 -5.76 2.58
C THR A 89 11.18 -6.19 1.20
N MET A 90 10.46 -5.34 0.47
CA MET A 90 10.12 -5.58 -0.93
C MET A 90 11.39 -5.64 -1.79
N LYS A 91 12.26 -4.64 -1.70
CA LYS A 91 13.53 -4.59 -2.49
C LYS A 91 14.49 -5.72 -2.15
N ALA A 92 14.46 -6.23 -0.92
CA ALA A 92 15.29 -7.35 -0.51
C ALA A 92 14.79 -8.72 -1.01
N ALA A 93 13.54 -8.80 -1.45
CA ALA A 93 12.90 -10.05 -1.87
C ALA A 93 13.49 -10.63 -3.16
N ASN A 94 13.97 -9.77 -4.07
CA ASN A 94 14.55 -10.20 -5.32
C ASN A 94 15.53 -9.15 -5.88
N THR A 95 16.79 -9.28 -5.55
CA THR A 95 17.84 -8.31 -5.90
C THR A 95 18.18 -8.26 -7.40
N ASP A 96 17.71 -9.22 -8.17
CA ASP A 96 17.98 -9.32 -9.61
C ASP A 96 16.94 -8.56 -10.47
N ILE A 97 15.88 -8.03 -9.84
CA ILE A 97 14.79 -7.30 -10.49
C ILE A 97 14.69 -5.90 -9.88
N ASP A 98 14.47 -4.90 -10.72
CA ASP A 98 14.18 -3.54 -10.28
C ASP A 98 12.69 -3.41 -9.93
N GLU A 99 12.36 -3.85 -8.71
CA GLU A 99 10.98 -3.91 -8.21
C GLU A 99 10.43 -2.52 -7.92
N LYS A 100 9.14 -2.34 -8.23
CA LYS A 100 8.39 -1.10 -8.04
C LYS A 100 7.22 -1.33 -7.10
N TRP A 101 7.04 -0.42 -6.17
CA TRP A 101 5.85 -0.36 -5.34
C TRP A 101 4.74 0.39 -6.07
N VAL A 102 3.58 -0.25 -6.25
CA VAL A 102 2.36 0.37 -6.78
C VAL A 102 1.42 0.65 -5.62
N ILE A 103 1.08 1.91 -5.41
CA ILE A 103 0.19 2.34 -4.33
C ILE A 103 -1.02 3.11 -4.88
N GLN A 104 -2.18 2.92 -4.28
CA GLN A 104 -3.40 3.62 -4.66
C GLN A 104 -3.51 4.95 -3.91
N TYR A 105 -3.67 6.04 -4.65
CA TYR A 105 -4.09 7.31 -4.08
C TYR A 105 -5.63 7.36 -4.00
N TRP A 106 -6.14 7.25 -2.79
CA TRP A 106 -7.55 7.37 -2.49
C TRP A 106 -7.72 7.94 -1.09
N GLN A 107 -8.27 9.17 -0.98
CA GLN A 107 -8.50 9.86 0.28
C GLN A 107 -7.29 9.85 1.24
N TRP A 108 -6.10 10.13 0.72
CA TRP A 108 -4.91 10.17 1.56
C TRP A 108 -5.00 11.28 2.61
N GLY A 109 -4.74 10.93 3.86
CA GLY A 109 -4.48 11.87 4.96
C GLY A 109 -2.99 12.14 5.11
N GLY A 110 -2.63 12.95 6.11
CA GLY A 110 -1.25 13.37 6.31
C GLY A 110 -0.23 12.25 6.50
N HIS A 111 -0.64 11.09 7.02
CA HIS A 111 0.25 9.96 7.22
C HIS A 111 0.51 9.16 5.91
N GLN A 112 -0.42 9.09 4.97
CA GLN A 112 -0.19 8.40 3.71
C GLN A 112 0.81 9.15 2.81
N TYR A 113 0.80 10.48 2.80
CA TYR A 113 1.76 11.28 2.03
C TYR A 113 3.22 11.04 2.42
N LYS A 114 3.48 10.50 3.60
CA LYS A 114 4.84 10.18 4.06
C LYS A 114 5.55 9.13 3.20
N VAL A 115 4.82 8.25 2.51
CA VAL A 115 5.40 7.29 1.58
C VAL A 115 6.24 7.96 0.50
N LEU A 116 5.84 9.17 0.06
CA LEU A 116 6.55 9.96 -0.96
C LEU A 116 7.94 10.42 -0.52
N ASP A 117 8.23 10.41 0.78
CA ASP A 117 9.53 10.78 1.33
C ASP A 117 10.39 9.56 1.69
N LYS A 118 9.78 8.36 1.74
CA LYS A 118 10.41 7.14 2.22
C LYS A 118 10.78 6.14 1.14
N VAL A 119 10.17 6.24 -0.02
CA VAL A 119 10.48 5.39 -1.18
C VAL A 119 11.36 6.16 -2.16
N ALA A 120 12.35 5.49 -2.75
CA ALA A 120 13.20 6.11 -3.74
C ALA A 120 12.41 6.52 -5.00
N LYS A 121 12.80 7.65 -5.60
CA LYS A 121 12.21 8.07 -6.87
C LYS A 121 12.45 7.03 -7.96
N GLY A 122 11.40 6.76 -8.72
CA GLY A 122 11.42 5.71 -9.73
C GLY A 122 11.04 4.33 -9.20
N ASP A 123 10.92 4.15 -7.87
CA ASP A 123 10.51 2.88 -7.25
C ASP A 123 9.08 2.90 -6.72
N LEU A 124 8.42 4.06 -6.75
CA LEU A 124 7.01 4.20 -6.39
C LEU A 124 6.20 4.66 -7.60
N ILE A 125 5.09 3.98 -7.85
CA ILE A 125 4.08 4.35 -8.84
C ILE A 125 2.78 4.61 -8.11
N VAL A 126 2.28 5.84 -8.20
CA VAL A 126 1.02 6.24 -7.58
C VAL A 126 -0.12 6.08 -8.59
N LEU A 127 -1.12 5.27 -8.27
CA LEU A 127 -2.36 5.21 -9.02
C LEU A 127 -3.31 6.26 -8.46
N ASP A 128 -3.42 7.41 -9.11
CA ASP A 128 -4.38 8.46 -8.74
C ASP A 128 -5.76 8.06 -9.22
N LEU A 129 -6.52 7.41 -8.34
CA LEU A 129 -7.78 6.76 -8.71
C LEU A 129 -8.92 7.72 -9.05
N PHE A 130 -8.80 9.00 -8.73
CA PHE A 130 -9.88 9.96 -8.87
C PHE A 130 -9.48 11.23 -9.65
N SER A 131 -8.51 11.09 -10.54
CA SER A 131 -7.94 12.20 -11.31
C SER A 131 -8.94 12.91 -12.22
N ASP A 132 -9.99 12.22 -12.66
CA ASP A 132 -11.06 12.81 -13.48
C ASP A 132 -11.94 13.82 -12.73
N ALA A 133 -11.95 13.76 -11.40
CA ALA A 133 -12.71 14.69 -10.56
C ALA A 133 -11.82 15.69 -9.80
N HIS A 134 -10.66 15.23 -9.35
CA HIS A 134 -9.67 16.00 -8.61
C HIS A 134 -8.28 15.67 -9.14
N THR A 135 -7.76 16.52 -10.02
CA THR A 135 -6.42 16.35 -10.57
C THR A 135 -5.35 16.77 -9.54
N HIS A 136 -4.39 15.89 -9.32
CA HIS A 136 -3.28 16.10 -8.40
C HIS A 136 -1.94 16.16 -9.15
N PHE A 137 -1.93 16.76 -10.33
CA PHE A 137 -0.72 16.86 -11.15
C PHE A 137 0.40 17.57 -10.38
N GLY A 138 1.55 16.88 -10.28
CA GLY A 138 2.73 17.41 -9.61
C GLY A 138 2.75 17.25 -8.08
N GLU A 139 1.72 16.72 -7.46
CA GLU A 139 1.64 16.57 -6.00
C GLU A 139 2.46 15.40 -5.44
N TYR A 140 2.91 14.47 -6.31
CA TYR A 140 3.60 13.25 -5.90
C TYR A 140 5.12 13.38 -5.77
N LYS A 141 5.63 14.59 -5.52
CA LYS A 141 7.06 14.88 -5.26
C LYS A 141 8.03 14.29 -6.29
N GLY A 142 7.58 14.13 -7.55
CA GLY A 142 8.37 13.61 -8.66
C GLY A 142 8.44 12.08 -8.72
N HIS A 143 7.57 11.37 -8.02
CA HIS A 143 7.29 9.96 -8.29
C HIS A 143 6.40 9.80 -9.52
N ASP A 144 6.50 8.62 -10.14
CA ASP A 144 5.63 8.28 -11.26
C ASP A 144 4.18 8.17 -10.81
N ALA A 145 3.26 8.66 -11.64
CA ALA A 145 1.84 8.59 -11.37
C ALA A 145 1.06 8.13 -12.61
N VAL A 146 0.05 7.31 -12.37
CA VAL A 146 -0.94 6.93 -13.38
C VAL A 146 -2.27 7.57 -13.00
N TYR A 147 -2.76 8.45 -13.88
CA TYR A 147 -4.01 9.15 -13.66
C TYR A 147 -5.18 8.29 -14.12
N CYS A 148 -6.06 7.95 -13.19
CA CYS A 148 -7.13 6.98 -13.37
C CYS A 148 -8.50 7.64 -13.26
N MET A 149 -9.51 6.96 -13.80
CA MET A 149 -10.93 7.25 -13.56
C MET A 149 -11.55 6.13 -12.74
N LEU A 150 -12.29 6.49 -11.69
CA LEU A 150 -13.17 5.56 -10.99
C LEU A 150 -14.54 5.55 -11.64
N ASP A 151 -14.66 4.70 -12.64
CA ASP A 151 -15.92 4.48 -13.31
C ASP A 151 -16.88 3.66 -12.44
N ASN A 152 -18.13 4.09 -12.35
CA ASN A 152 -19.17 3.45 -11.53
C ASN A 152 -18.80 3.22 -10.04
N PHE A 153 -17.90 4.00 -9.50
CA PHE A 153 -17.43 3.84 -8.13
C PHE A 153 -18.43 4.39 -7.10
N GLY A 154 -18.47 3.77 -5.92
CA GLY A 154 -19.33 4.20 -4.82
C GLY A 154 -20.81 3.89 -5.02
N GLY A 155 -21.13 2.80 -5.73
CA GLY A 155 -22.50 2.33 -5.94
C GLY A 155 -23.30 3.10 -6.99
N ARG A 156 -22.64 3.93 -7.80
CA ARG A 156 -23.27 4.55 -8.97
C ARG A 156 -23.54 3.50 -10.03
N THR A 157 -24.61 3.68 -10.79
CA THR A 157 -24.94 2.84 -11.95
C THR A 157 -24.68 3.62 -13.22
N GLY A 158 -23.97 3.04 -14.19
CA GLY A 158 -23.60 3.67 -15.45
C GLY A 158 -22.15 4.11 -15.53
N PHE A 159 -21.77 4.72 -16.62
CA PHE A 159 -20.42 5.21 -16.89
C PHE A 159 -20.30 6.69 -16.47
N PHE A 160 -19.47 6.99 -15.50
CA PHE A 160 -19.34 8.33 -14.91
C PHE A 160 -17.98 8.98 -15.07
N GLY A 161 -17.02 8.30 -15.67
CA GLY A 161 -15.67 8.82 -15.84
C GLY A 161 -15.63 10.12 -16.67
N ARG A 162 -14.74 11.04 -16.28
CA ARG A 162 -14.53 12.33 -16.97
C ARG A 162 -13.20 12.33 -17.70
N LEU A 163 -13.15 11.69 -18.84
CA LEU A 163 -11.91 11.56 -19.61
C LEU A 163 -11.21 12.90 -19.86
N ASN A 164 -11.97 13.98 -20.08
CA ASN A 164 -11.41 15.32 -20.27
C ASN A 164 -10.62 15.85 -19.05
N GLY A 165 -10.93 15.38 -17.86
CA GLY A 165 -10.17 15.73 -16.64
C GLY A 165 -8.80 15.07 -16.57
N ILE A 166 -8.56 14.03 -17.39
CA ILE A 166 -7.29 13.30 -17.43
C ILE A 166 -6.40 13.74 -18.59
N ILE A 167 -7.01 14.09 -19.74
CA ILE A 167 -6.28 14.40 -20.99
C ILE A 167 -5.91 15.88 -21.13
N ASN A 168 -6.50 16.79 -20.38
CA ASN A 168 -6.21 18.22 -20.39
C ASN A 168 -5.33 18.63 -19.23
#